data_aa9720e758e64e13e1989a74def6a194
#
_entry.id   aa9720e758e64e13e1989a74def6a194
#
_cell.length_a   1.000
_cell.length_b   1.000
_cell.length_c   1.000
_cell.angle_alpha   90.00
_cell.angle_beta   90.00
_cell.angle_gamma   90.00
#
_symmetry.space_group_name_H-M   'P 1'
#
loop_
_entity.id
_entity.type
_entity.pdbx_description
1 polymer ?
#
loop_
_entity_poly.entity_id
_entity_poly.type
_entity_poly.pdbx_seq_one_letter_code
_entity_poly.pdbx_strand_id
1 'polypeptide(L)'
;MLKLKVIACDVLKREVAWLGSRSTCVVDVTYLPQGLHATPDILREKLTEQIELANRGYPYNHYGLRPSYDYILLIYGLCDNSVVGLTSENVPLVIPRAHDCITMLLGSRQRYGEMFHGHPGIYWYSRGWIECSEQPGEERYTHTYAAYVEQYGEDNAEYLMEMEQGWFKSYNRAVFINWKELGNDEYYRNYTKACATYLRWDYRELDGNPSLLEKMLNGVFDEDEVLVIPEHRTISASYTGGILSYT
;
A
#
# COMPACT_ATOMS: atom_id res chain seq x y z
N MET A 1 -24.58 10.82 -7.97
CA MET A 1 -23.10 10.76 -8.10
C MET A 1 -22.56 10.51 -6.72
N LEU A 2 -21.87 9.38 -6.50
CA LEU A 2 -21.30 9.03 -5.20
C LEU A 2 -20.16 9.97 -4.83
N LYS A 3 -20.02 10.24 -3.54
CA LYS A 3 -18.92 11.00 -2.93
C LYS A 3 -18.09 10.06 -2.08
N LEU A 4 -16.85 9.87 -2.48
CA LEU A 4 -15.92 8.94 -1.86
C LEU A 4 -14.82 9.70 -1.13
N LYS A 5 -14.67 9.46 0.16
CA LYS A 5 -13.44 9.79 0.88
C LYS A 5 -12.47 8.63 0.72
N VAL A 6 -11.30 8.90 0.19
CA VAL A 6 -10.23 7.91 0.01
C VAL A 6 -9.10 8.23 0.96
N ILE A 7 -8.69 7.25 1.76
CA ILE A 7 -7.51 7.30 2.61
C ILE A 7 -6.56 6.23 2.06
N ALA A 8 -5.42 6.65 1.54
CA ALA A 8 -4.52 5.77 0.79
C ALA A 8 -3.07 5.89 1.28
N CYS A 9 -2.31 4.81 1.12
CA CYS A 9 -0.87 4.84 1.31
C CYS A 9 -0.18 5.61 0.16
N ASP A 10 0.85 6.39 0.48
CA ASP A 10 1.66 7.14 -0.50
C ASP A 10 2.24 6.23 -1.59
N VAL A 11 2.50 4.97 -1.28
CA VAL A 11 2.97 3.97 -2.27
C VAL A 11 2.04 3.83 -3.47
N LEU A 12 0.74 4.10 -3.31
CA LEU A 12 -0.27 3.99 -4.37
C LEU A 12 -0.71 5.36 -4.89
N LYS A 13 0.01 6.42 -4.56
CA LYS A 13 -0.39 7.81 -4.85
C LYS A 13 -0.59 8.07 -6.33
N ARG A 14 0.31 7.57 -7.18
CA ARG A 14 0.23 7.78 -8.63
C ARG A 14 -0.97 7.06 -9.24
N GLU A 15 -1.17 5.82 -8.85
CA GLU A 15 -2.25 4.96 -9.32
C GLU A 15 -3.62 5.54 -8.89
N VAL A 16 -3.75 5.88 -7.61
CA VAL A 16 -4.99 6.46 -7.06
C VAL A 16 -5.28 7.83 -7.67
N ALA A 17 -4.27 8.70 -7.84
CA ALA A 17 -4.44 10.01 -8.45
C ALA A 17 -4.86 9.89 -9.93
N TRP A 18 -4.23 9.01 -10.68
CA TRP A 18 -4.55 8.78 -12.09
C TRP A 18 -5.97 8.24 -12.28
N LEU A 19 -6.38 7.25 -11.48
CA LEU A 19 -7.73 6.69 -11.51
C LEU A 19 -8.77 7.66 -10.97
N GLY A 20 -8.48 8.36 -9.86
CA GLY A 20 -9.37 9.33 -9.25
C GLY A 20 -9.73 10.48 -10.20
N SER A 21 -8.77 10.93 -11.03
CA SER A 21 -9.04 11.96 -12.05
C SER A 21 -9.98 11.52 -13.18
N ARG A 22 -10.23 10.23 -13.31
CA ARG A 22 -11.10 9.59 -14.34
C ARG A 22 -12.37 8.99 -13.76
N SER A 23 -12.50 9.00 -12.43
CA SER A 23 -13.66 8.43 -11.76
C SER A 23 -14.95 9.14 -12.14
N THR A 24 -16.02 8.38 -12.22
CA THR A 24 -17.40 8.89 -12.33
C THR A 24 -17.97 9.37 -10.99
N CYS A 25 -17.26 9.11 -9.88
CA CYS A 25 -17.58 9.58 -8.54
C CYS A 25 -16.85 10.88 -8.20
N VAL A 26 -17.30 11.58 -7.18
CA VAL A 26 -16.50 12.65 -6.55
C VAL A 26 -15.52 11.98 -5.59
N VAL A 27 -14.23 12.15 -5.84
CA VAL A 27 -13.16 11.50 -5.08
C VAL A 27 -12.34 12.55 -4.34
N ASP A 28 -12.32 12.48 -3.01
CA ASP A 28 -11.51 13.31 -2.12
C ASP A 28 -10.45 12.42 -1.45
N VAL A 29 -9.16 12.67 -1.71
CA VAL A 29 -8.07 11.76 -1.33
C VAL A 29 -7.19 12.38 -0.26
N THR A 30 -6.91 11.61 0.79
CA THR A 30 -5.83 11.85 1.76
C THR A 30 -4.80 10.73 1.65
N TYR A 31 -3.52 11.11 1.52
CA TYR A 31 -2.42 10.16 1.51
C TYR A 31 -1.70 10.17 2.85
N LEU A 32 -1.35 8.98 3.37
CA LEU A 32 -0.52 8.82 4.56
C LEU A 32 0.86 8.27 4.18
N PRO A 33 1.93 8.72 4.86
CA PRO A 33 3.30 8.31 4.55
C PRO A 33 3.52 6.80 4.63
N GLN A 34 4.30 6.26 3.70
CA GLN A 34 4.67 4.83 3.66
C GLN A 34 5.40 4.37 4.92
N GLY A 35 6.27 5.22 5.50
CA GLY A 35 7.05 4.89 6.71
C GLY A 35 6.22 4.44 7.92
N LEU A 36 4.91 4.75 7.95
CA LEU A 36 4.00 4.28 9.01
C LEU A 36 3.78 2.76 9.00
N HIS A 37 4.09 2.06 7.91
CA HIS A 37 4.04 0.60 7.85
C HIS A 37 5.00 -0.09 8.84
N ALA A 38 6.11 0.57 9.21
CA ALA A 38 7.04 0.05 10.20
C ALA A 38 6.48 0.10 11.65
N THR A 39 5.38 0.83 11.85
CA THR A 39 4.74 1.07 13.15
C THR A 39 3.23 0.92 13.05
N PRO A 40 2.71 -0.33 13.00
CA PRO A 40 1.28 -0.62 12.74
C PRO A 40 0.31 0.11 13.67
N ASP A 41 0.67 0.29 14.94
CA ASP A 41 -0.17 0.99 15.91
C ASP A 41 -0.28 2.49 15.60
N ILE A 42 0.81 3.13 15.17
CA ILE A 42 0.79 4.54 14.75
C ILE A 42 -0.02 4.70 13.45
N LEU A 43 0.12 3.76 12.51
CA LEU A 43 -0.68 3.76 11.29
C LEU A 43 -2.18 3.65 11.62
N ARG A 44 -2.56 2.76 12.54
CA ARG A 44 -3.96 2.61 13.00
C ARG A 44 -4.48 3.90 13.63
N GLU A 45 -3.69 4.55 14.48
CA GLU A 45 -4.04 5.84 15.07
C GLU A 45 -4.31 6.89 14.00
N LYS A 46 -3.42 7.01 13.00
CA LYS A 46 -3.57 7.97 11.90
C LYS A 46 -4.75 7.65 11.00
N LEU A 47 -5.02 6.37 10.73
CA LEU A 47 -6.23 5.95 9.99
C LEU A 47 -7.50 6.31 10.76
N THR A 48 -7.54 6.05 12.08
CA THR A 48 -8.68 6.42 12.95
C THR A 48 -8.92 7.93 12.90
N GLU A 49 -7.88 8.74 13.05
CA GLU A 49 -7.96 10.20 12.97
C GLU A 49 -8.60 10.66 11.64
N GLN A 50 -8.15 10.09 10.51
CA GLN A 50 -8.68 10.45 9.20
C GLN A 50 -10.13 9.98 8.99
N ILE A 51 -10.51 8.83 9.53
CA ILE A 51 -11.89 8.33 9.51
C ILE A 51 -12.80 9.27 10.32
N GLU A 52 -12.37 9.70 11.51
CA GLU A 52 -13.12 10.64 12.34
C GLU A 52 -13.29 12.00 11.66
N LEU A 53 -12.24 12.52 11.03
CA LEU A 53 -12.31 13.77 10.26
C LEU A 53 -13.31 13.65 9.11
N ALA A 54 -13.31 12.52 8.39
CA ALA A 54 -14.27 12.27 7.32
C ALA A 54 -15.72 12.18 7.84
N ASN A 55 -15.97 11.50 8.97
CA ASN A 55 -17.28 11.43 9.63
C ASN A 55 -17.83 12.81 10.01
N ARG A 56 -16.94 13.77 10.32
CA ARG A 56 -17.29 15.17 10.63
C ARG A 56 -17.42 16.06 9.40
N GLY A 57 -17.16 15.53 8.19
CA GLY A 57 -17.20 16.28 6.93
C GLY A 57 -16.02 17.24 6.74
N TYR A 58 -14.87 16.98 7.37
CA TYR A 58 -13.64 17.76 7.17
C TYR A 58 -13.10 17.58 5.71
N PRO A 59 -12.53 18.62 5.06
CA PRO A 59 -12.24 19.97 5.61
C PRO A 59 -13.36 21.00 5.43
N TYR A 60 -14.50 20.62 4.90
CA TYR A 60 -15.54 21.53 4.46
C TYR A 60 -16.52 21.97 5.56
N ASN A 61 -16.52 21.28 6.72
CA ASN A 61 -17.43 21.52 7.83
C ASN A 61 -17.36 22.95 8.40
N HIS A 62 -16.19 23.61 8.37
CA HIS A 62 -15.99 24.96 8.89
C HIS A 62 -16.57 26.04 7.97
N TYR A 63 -16.94 25.73 6.73
CA TYR A 63 -17.66 26.64 5.83
C TYR A 63 -19.18 26.49 5.92
N GLY A 64 -19.70 25.77 6.92
CA GLY A 64 -21.13 25.45 7.02
C GLY A 64 -21.60 24.42 5.99
N LEU A 65 -20.68 23.91 5.15
CA LEU A 65 -20.91 22.83 4.23
C LEU A 65 -20.66 21.54 4.98
N ARG A 66 -21.61 20.62 4.95
CA ARG A 66 -21.41 19.24 5.43
C ARG A 66 -21.44 18.31 4.23
N PRO A 67 -20.33 18.11 3.51
CA PRO A 67 -20.29 17.05 2.54
C PRO A 67 -20.40 15.73 3.30
N SER A 68 -21.52 15.06 3.14
CA SER A 68 -21.61 13.65 3.54
C SER A 68 -20.93 12.84 2.48
N TYR A 69 -19.93 12.04 2.84
CA TYR A 69 -19.42 11.00 1.98
C TYR A 69 -20.39 9.81 2.02
N ASP A 70 -20.54 9.14 0.88
CA ASP A 70 -21.31 7.91 0.79
C ASP A 70 -20.50 6.71 1.32
N TYR A 71 -19.16 6.76 1.13
CA TYR A 71 -18.22 5.74 1.61
C TYR A 71 -16.87 6.36 1.96
N ILE A 72 -16.17 5.73 2.91
CA ILE A 72 -14.74 5.95 3.18
C ILE A 72 -13.98 4.72 2.66
N LEU A 73 -13.17 4.91 1.62
CA LEU A 73 -12.34 3.88 1.03
C LEU A 73 -10.97 3.88 1.69
N LEU A 74 -10.60 2.76 2.33
CA LEU A 74 -9.27 2.52 2.87
C LEU A 74 -8.46 1.76 1.81
N ILE A 75 -7.59 2.46 1.09
CA ILE A 75 -6.70 1.84 0.08
C ILE A 75 -5.45 1.32 0.80
N TYR A 76 -5.68 0.28 1.60
CA TYR A 76 -4.73 -0.47 2.42
C TYR A 76 -5.05 -1.96 2.35
N GLY A 77 -4.05 -2.81 2.52
CA GLY A 77 -4.25 -4.22 2.87
C GLY A 77 -4.34 -4.40 4.38
N LEU A 78 -4.20 -5.64 4.84
CA LEU A 78 -4.10 -6.00 6.26
C LEU A 78 -2.89 -5.30 6.93
N CYS A 79 -1.75 -5.17 6.20
CA CYS A 79 -0.57 -4.38 6.58
C CYS A 79 -0.19 -4.61 8.05
N ASP A 80 0.20 -5.84 8.41
CA ASP A 80 0.56 -6.25 9.78
C ASP A 80 -0.52 -5.93 10.83
N ASN A 81 -1.81 -6.12 10.46
CA ASN A 81 -2.98 -5.83 11.28
C ASN A 81 -3.20 -4.34 11.62
N SER A 82 -2.57 -3.42 10.92
CA SER A 82 -2.76 -1.98 11.17
C SER A 82 -4.19 -1.50 10.95
N VAL A 83 -4.98 -2.19 10.12
CA VAL A 83 -6.39 -1.86 9.86
C VAL A 83 -7.36 -2.55 10.81
N VAL A 84 -6.89 -3.54 11.59
CA VAL A 84 -7.74 -4.24 12.56
C VAL A 84 -8.09 -3.30 13.73
N GLY A 85 -9.37 -3.28 14.10
CA GLY A 85 -9.88 -2.39 15.14
C GLY A 85 -10.43 -1.06 14.62
N LEU A 86 -10.27 -0.75 13.31
CA LEU A 86 -10.87 0.45 12.73
C LEU A 86 -12.39 0.32 12.67
N THR A 87 -13.08 1.42 12.93
CA THR A 87 -14.54 1.56 12.88
C THR A 87 -14.90 2.95 12.37
N SER A 88 -16.13 3.13 11.91
CA SER A 88 -16.67 4.42 11.51
C SER A 88 -18.08 4.59 12.07
N GLU A 89 -18.44 5.81 12.50
CA GLU A 89 -19.71 6.11 13.14
C GLU A 89 -20.85 6.43 12.15
N ASN A 90 -20.52 7.16 11.06
CA ASN A 90 -21.56 7.77 10.24
C ASN A 90 -21.44 7.45 8.74
N VAL A 91 -20.34 6.85 8.33
CA VAL A 91 -20.04 6.55 6.91
C VAL A 91 -19.47 5.14 6.82
N PRO A 92 -20.03 4.24 6.00
CA PRO A 92 -19.51 2.90 5.87
C PRO A 92 -18.08 2.88 5.31
N LEU A 93 -17.25 1.97 5.83
CA LEU A 93 -15.89 1.75 5.35
C LEU A 93 -15.88 0.74 4.20
N VAL A 94 -14.95 0.92 3.28
CA VAL A 94 -14.67 -0.02 2.19
C VAL A 94 -13.19 -0.30 2.16
N ILE A 95 -12.80 -1.57 2.18
CA ILE A 95 -11.39 -1.98 2.18
C ILE A 95 -11.18 -3.19 1.26
N PRO A 96 -10.09 -3.24 0.46
CA PRO A 96 -9.80 -4.43 -0.35
C PRO A 96 -9.42 -5.62 0.55
N ARG A 97 -9.84 -6.82 0.15
CA ARG A 97 -9.44 -8.09 0.78
C ARG A 97 -8.01 -8.44 0.37
N ALA A 98 -7.05 -7.70 0.89
CA ALA A 98 -5.65 -7.77 0.51
C ALA A 98 -4.75 -7.93 1.74
N HIS A 99 -3.64 -8.66 1.60
CA HIS A 99 -2.61 -8.70 2.63
C HIS A 99 -1.78 -7.42 2.62
N ASP A 100 -1.49 -6.88 1.44
CA ASP A 100 -0.67 -5.70 1.22
C ASP A 100 -1.05 -4.96 -0.08
N CYS A 101 -0.33 -3.88 -0.37
CA CYS A 101 -0.56 -3.04 -1.56
C CYS A 101 -0.27 -3.74 -2.90
N ILE A 102 0.48 -4.84 -2.92
CA ILE A 102 0.80 -5.57 -4.15
C ILE A 102 -0.46 -6.14 -4.80
N THR A 103 -1.42 -6.62 -3.99
CA THR A 103 -2.73 -7.07 -4.47
C THR A 103 -3.42 -6.00 -5.32
N MET A 104 -3.37 -4.75 -4.86
CA MET A 104 -4.00 -3.61 -5.56
C MET A 104 -3.24 -3.26 -6.85
N LEU A 105 -1.91 -3.34 -6.83
CA LEU A 105 -1.09 -3.13 -8.02
C LEU A 105 -1.28 -4.23 -9.07
N LEU A 106 -1.53 -5.47 -8.65
CA LEU A 106 -1.78 -6.62 -9.52
C LEU A 106 -3.24 -6.72 -9.98
N GLY A 107 -4.16 -5.98 -9.34
CA GLY A 107 -5.55 -5.84 -9.72
C GLY A 107 -6.49 -6.95 -9.26
N SER A 108 -6.01 -8.00 -8.58
CA SER A 108 -6.86 -8.99 -7.93
C SER A 108 -6.11 -9.83 -6.89
N ARG A 109 -6.86 -10.31 -5.91
CA ARG A 109 -6.39 -11.24 -4.88
C ARG A 109 -5.96 -12.57 -5.46
N GLN A 110 -6.69 -13.07 -6.45
CA GLN A 110 -6.35 -14.33 -7.12
C GLN A 110 -4.97 -14.25 -7.77
N ARG A 111 -4.71 -13.21 -8.56
CA ARG A 111 -3.42 -13.01 -9.24
C ARG A 111 -2.26 -12.88 -8.25
N TYR A 112 -2.46 -12.16 -7.15
CA TYR A 112 -1.48 -12.10 -6.08
C TYR A 112 -1.18 -13.48 -5.51
N GLY A 113 -2.22 -14.28 -5.17
CA GLY A 113 -2.08 -15.63 -4.64
C GLY A 113 -1.34 -16.57 -5.60
N GLU A 114 -1.66 -16.56 -6.88
CA GLU A 114 -0.98 -17.35 -7.91
C GLU A 114 0.52 -17.02 -7.98
N MET A 115 0.88 -15.74 -7.94
CA MET A 115 2.27 -15.30 -7.96
C MET A 115 3.00 -15.67 -6.67
N PHE A 116 2.37 -15.47 -5.52
CA PHE A 116 2.96 -15.75 -4.21
C PHE A 116 3.26 -17.24 -4.01
N HIS A 117 2.32 -18.12 -4.38
CA HIS A 117 2.49 -19.57 -4.24
C HIS A 117 3.36 -20.17 -5.35
N GLY A 118 3.25 -19.63 -6.56
CA GLY A 118 3.99 -20.15 -7.73
C GLY A 118 5.47 -19.78 -7.74
N HIS A 119 5.86 -18.71 -7.07
CA HIS A 119 7.21 -18.15 -7.13
C HIS A 119 7.67 -17.62 -5.77
N PRO A 120 8.10 -18.49 -4.86
CA PRO A 120 8.65 -18.04 -3.59
C PRO A 120 9.93 -17.22 -3.81
N GLY A 121 10.16 -16.23 -2.95
CA GLY A 121 11.37 -15.40 -3.00
C GLY A 121 11.27 -14.21 -3.95
N ILE A 122 10.09 -13.72 -4.26
CA ILE A 122 9.88 -12.46 -4.99
C ILE A 122 9.99 -11.28 -4.02
N TYR A 123 10.81 -10.30 -4.37
CA TYR A 123 10.76 -8.94 -3.84
C TYR A 123 10.13 -8.00 -4.88
N TRP A 124 9.12 -7.26 -4.44
CA TRP A 124 8.30 -6.44 -5.31
C TRP A 124 8.81 -5.00 -5.39
N TYR A 125 8.91 -4.48 -6.60
CA TYR A 125 9.20 -3.09 -6.88
C TYR A 125 8.02 -2.44 -7.58
N SER A 126 7.69 -1.23 -7.19
CA SER A 126 6.73 -0.37 -7.89
C SER A 126 7.25 1.06 -7.87
N ARG A 127 6.60 1.93 -8.65
CA ARG A 127 6.95 3.35 -8.68
C ARG A 127 6.87 3.96 -7.28
N GLY A 128 5.74 3.76 -6.60
CA GLY A 128 5.53 4.34 -5.28
C GLY A 128 6.50 3.81 -4.23
N TRP A 129 6.86 2.50 -4.26
CA TRP A 129 7.87 1.97 -3.36
C TRP A 129 9.24 2.61 -3.59
N ILE A 130 9.66 2.79 -4.84
CA ILE A 130 10.93 3.44 -5.19
C ILE A 130 10.95 4.93 -4.80
N GLU A 131 9.79 5.61 -4.91
CA GLU A 131 9.67 7.03 -4.56
C GLU A 131 9.59 7.28 -3.05
N CYS A 132 9.01 6.35 -2.30
CA CYS A 132 8.77 6.53 -0.86
C CYS A 132 9.92 6.06 0.03
N SER A 133 10.77 5.14 -0.45
CA SER A 133 11.86 4.59 0.36
C SER A 133 12.99 4.01 -0.50
N GLU A 134 14.20 4.02 0.05
CA GLU A 134 15.33 3.32 -0.55
C GLU A 134 15.09 1.81 -0.54
N GLN A 135 15.11 1.23 -1.72
CA GLN A 135 14.88 -0.20 -1.89
C GLN A 135 16.17 -0.99 -1.65
N PRO A 136 16.08 -2.31 -1.34
CA PRO A 136 17.26 -3.16 -1.26
C PRO A 136 18.14 -3.03 -2.51
N GLY A 137 19.41 -2.64 -2.31
CA GLY A 137 20.35 -2.35 -3.39
C GLY A 137 21.60 -1.67 -2.87
N GLU A 138 22.47 -1.24 -3.78
CA GLU A 138 23.75 -0.62 -3.47
C GLU A 138 23.61 0.71 -2.71
N GLU A 139 22.66 1.54 -3.12
CA GLU A 139 22.41 2.84 -2.50
C GLU A 139 22.02 2.68 -1.02
N ARG A 140 21.01 1.87 -0.74
CA ARG A 140 20.59 1.58 0.64
C ARG A 140 21.72 0.96 1.45
N TYR A 141 22.48 0.02 0.87
CA TYR A 141 23.64 -0.57 1.56
C TYR A 141 24.63 0.51 1.99
N THR A 142 25.00 1.38 1.05
CA THR A 142 26.01 2.42 1.28
C THR A 142 25.55 3.40 2.35
N HIS A 143 24.30 3.86 2.29
CA HIS A 143 23.77 4.82 3.26
C HIS A 143 23.62 4.18 4.65
N THR A 144 23.11 2.97 4.74
CA THR A 144 22.92 2.27 6.02
C THR A 144 24.27 1.94 6.66
N TYR A 145 25.25 1.48 5.87
CA TYR A 145 26.60 1.21 6.36
C TYR A 145 27.25 2.48 6.90
N ALA A 146 27.21 3.60 6.17
CA ALA A 146 27.75 4.86 6.60
C ALA A 146 27.12 5.35 7.91
N ALA A 147 25.80 5.22 8.06
CA ALA A 147 25.09 5.57 9.29
C ALA A 147 25.54 4.70 10.49
N TYR A 148 25.73 3.39 10.27
CA TYR A 148 26.23 2.50 11.33
C TYR A 148 27.69 2.77 11.68
N VAL A 149 28.54 3.10 10.71
CA VAL A 149 29.93 3.50 10.99
C VAL A 149 29.96 4.76 11.84
N GLU A 150 29.16 5.76 11.51
CA GLU A 150 29.08 7.01 12.29
C GLU A 150 28.62 6.78 13.74
N GLN A 151 27.62 5.90 13.90
CA GLN A 151 27.02 5.68 15.23
C GLN A 151 27.76 4.65 16.10
N TYR A 152 28.35 3.61 15.50
CA TYR A 152 28.85 2.43 16.23
C TYR A 152 30.30 2.04 15.91
N GLY A 153 30.95 2.71 14.94
CA GLY A 153 32.28 2.34 14.43
C GLY A 153 32.27 1.20 13.42
N GLU A 154 33.36 1.06 12.65
CA GLU A 154 33.44 0.12 11.51
C GLU A 154 33.19 -1.34 11.92
N ASP A 155 33.83 -1.85 12.95
CA ASP A 155 33.69 -3.26 13.39
C ASP A 155 32.24 -3.63 13.71
N ASN A 156 31.51 -2.73 14.40
CA ASN A 156 30.10 -2.95 14.70
C ASN A 156 29.20 -2.75 13.48
N ALA A 157 29.55 -1.83 12.59
CA ALA A 157 28.79 -1.57 11.38
C ALA A 157 28.75 -2.81 10.46
N GLU A 158 29.89 -3.50 10.29
CA GLU A 158 29.95 -4.73 9.50
C GLU A 158 29.03 -5.80 10.06
N TYR A 159 29.06 -6.03 11.37
CA TYR A 159 28.18 -7.00 12.04
C TYR A 159 26.70 -6.62 11.89
N LEU A 160 26.34 -5.35 12.11
CA LEU A 160 24.95 -4.88 11.97
C LEU A 160 24.43 -5.02 10.54
N MET A 161 25.28 -4.74 9.55
CA MET A 161 24.93 -4.94 8.13
C MET A 161 24.70 -6.40 7.80
N GLU A 162 25.53 -7.33 8.32
CA GLU A 162 25.31 -8.76 8.10
C GLU A 162 23.97 -9.22 8.68
N MET A 163 23.63 -8.75 9.88
CA MET A 163 22.36 -9.07 10.53
C MET A 163 21.16 -8.46 9.78
N GLU A 164 21.23 -7.18 9.40
CA GLU A 164 20.16 -6.50 8.67
C GLU A 164 19.91 -7.14 7.30
N GLN A 165 20.96 -7.52 6.60
CA GLN A 165 20.84 -8.11 5.27
C GLN A 165 20.51 -9.60 5.27
N GLY A 166 20.46 -10.23 6.43
CA GLY A 166 20.16 -11.66 6.55
C GLY A 166 18.86 -12.05 5.87
N TRP A 167 17.84 -11.21 5.92
CA TRP A 167 16.54 -11.48 5.30
C TRP A 167 16.57 -11.43 3.77
N PHE A 168 17.53 -10.74 3.13
CA PHE A 168 17.68 -10.72 1.66
C PHE A 168 17.95 -12.12 1.10
N LYS A 169 18.51 -13.03 1.91
CA LYS A 169 18.77 -14.43 1.52
C LYS A 169 17.48 -15.21 1.22
N SER A 170 16.34 -14.72 1.71
CA SER A 170 15.03 -15.32 1.44
C SER A 170 14.45 -14.91 0.06
N TYR A 171 15.09 -13.95 -0.62
CA TYR A 171 14.68 -13.47 -1.92
C TYR A 171 15.71 -13.84 -2.99
N ASN A 172 15.21 -14.07 -4.18
CA ASN A 172 16.04 -14.41 -5.36
C ASN A 172 15.57 -13.72 -6.63
N ARG A 173 14.50 -12.93 -6.55
CA ARG A 173 13.89 -12.29 -7.71
C ARG A 173 13.38 -10.90 -7.39
N ALA A 174 13.76 -9.93 -8.22
CA ALA A 174 13.23 -8.57 -8.22
C ALA A 174 12.16 -8.45 -9.30
N VAL A 175 10.91 -8.17 -8.92
CA VAL A 175 9.81 -8.01 -9.87
C VAL A 175 9.32 -6.57 -9.85
N PHE A 176 9.49 -5.87 -10.97
CA PHE A 176 8.95 -4.54 -11.17
C PHE A 176 7.50 -4.64 -11.70
N ILE A 177 6.54 -4.11 -10.94
CA ILE A 177 5.15 -3.98 -11.38
C ILE A 177 4.99 -2.67 -12.13
N ASN A 178 4.78 -2.77 -13.45
CA ASN A 178 4.65 -1.62 -14.33
C ASN A 178 3.19 -1.32 -14.66
N TRP A 179 2.72 -0.13 -14.30
CA TRP A 179 1.46 0.41 -14.78
C TRP A 179 1.72 1.27 -16.01
N LYS A 180 1.51 0.71 -17.19
CA LYS A 180 1.78 1.35 -18.50
C LYS A 180 1.04 2.68 -18.67
N GLU A 181 -0.13 2.78 -18.06
CA GLU A 181 -0.99 3.95 -18.09
C GLU A 181 -0.34 5.20 -17.46
N LEU A 182 0.60 5.01 -16.56
CA LEU A 182 1.32 6.11 -15.90
C LEU A 182 2.49 6.65 -16.74
N GLY A 183 2.88 5.96 -17.83
CA GLY A 183 4.00 6.35 -18.69
C GLY A 183 5.34 6.45 -17.95
N ASN A 184 6.39 6.90 -18.62
CA ASN A 184 7.71 7.26 -18.04
C ASN A 184 8.28 6.23 -17.04
N ASP A 185 8.35 4.97 -17.45
CA ASP A 185 8.74 3.82 -16.62
C ASP A 185 10.24 3.48 -16.68
N GLU A 186 11.00 4.14 -17.55
CA GLU A 186 12.41 3.84 -17.80
C GLU A 186 13.28 3.98 -16.54
N TYR A 187 13.09 5.06 -15.78
CA TYR A 187 13.80 5.30 -14.52
C TYR A 187 13.60 4.14 -13.53
N TYR A 188 12.35 3.78 -13.26
CA TYR A 188 12.00 2.75 -12.27
C TYR A 188 12.46 1.36 -12.70
N ARG A 189 12.37 1.08 -14.00
CA ARG A 189 12.89 -0.15 -14.60
C ARG A 189 14.39 -0.26 -14.42
N ASN A 190 15.13 0.80 -14.72
CA ASN A 190 16.59 0.83 -14.61
C ASN A 190 17.03 0.77 -13.15
N TYR A 191 16.35 1.46 -12.25
CA TYR A 191 16.57 1.38 -10.81
C TYR A 191 16.39 -0.07 -10.30
N THR A 192 15.28 -0.72 -10.65
CA THR A 192 15.03 -2.11 -10.24
C THR A 192 16.08 -3.08 -10.79
N LYS A 193 16.51 -2.89 -12.05
CA LYS A 193 17.58 -3.69 -12.65
C LYS A 193 18.92 -3.52 -11.93
N ALA A 194 19.25 -2.30 -11.53
CA ALA A 194 20.48 -2.01 -10.78
C ALA A 194 20.44 -2.73 -9.41
N CYS A 195 19.33 -2.63 -8.67
CA CYS A 195 19.12 -3.35 -7.42
C CYS A 195 19.24 -4.87 -7.61
N ALA A 196 18.56 -5.42 -8.62
CA ALA A 196 18.61 -6.85 -8.92
C ALA A 196 20.04 -7.34 -9.24
N THR A 197 20.79 -6.54 -10.00
CA THR A 197 22.18 -6.86 -10.36
C THR A 197 23.09 -6.88 -9.12
N TYR A 198 22.97 -5.86 -8.26
CA TYR A 198 23.74 -5.76 -7.02
C TYR A 198 23.47 -6.95 -6.09
N LEU A 199 22.16 -7.31 -5.90
CA LEU A 199 21.71 -8.39 -5.02
C LEU A 199 21.85 -9.79 -5.64
N ARG A 200 22.23 -9.87 -6.93
CA ARG A 200 22.28 -11.12 -7.73
C ARG A 200 20.91 -11.82 -7.80
N TRP A 201 19.85 -11.03 -7.87
CA TRP A 201 18.48 -11.50 -8.06
C TRP A 201 18.11 -11.52 -9.53
N ASP A 202 17.21 -12.44 -9.92
CA ASP A 202 16.62 -12.49 -11.26
C ASP A 202 15.65 -11.32 -11.46
N TYR A 203 15.90 -10.48 -12.45
CA TYR A 203 15.00 -9.37 -12.78
C TYR A 203 13.83 -9.83 -13.63
N ARG A 204 12.64 -9.44 -13.24
CA ARG A 204 11.41 -9.60 -14.04
C ARG A 204 10.60 -8.31 -14.06
N GLU A 205 9.79 -8.16 -15.09
CA GLU A 205 8.79 -7.11 -15.21
C GLU A 205 7.42 -7.74 -15.36
N LEU A 206 6.43 -7.17 -14.70
CA LEU A 206 5.04 -7.61 -14.74
C LEU A 206 4.14 -6.41 -15.00
N ASP A 207 3.19 -6.58 -15.92
CA ASP A 207 2.16 -5.55 -16.12
C ASP A 207 1.24 -5.51 -14.89
N GLY A 208 1.10 -4.34 -14.30
CA GLY A 208 0.08 -4.06 -13.30
C GLY A 208 -1.32 -4.14 -13.91
N ASN A 209 -2.35 -4.07 -13.06
CA ASN A 209 -3.73 -4.09 -13.52
C ASN A 209 -4.57 -3.12 -12.68
N PRO A 210 -5.15 -2.06 -13.28
CA PRO A 210 -5.92 -1.06 -12.57
C PRO A 210 -7.29 -1.54 -12.07
N SER A 211 -7.79 -2.69 -12.51
CA SER A 211 -9.20 -3.08 -12.41
C SER A 211 -9.77 -3.05 -11.00
N LEU A 212 -9.02 -3.49 -9.98
CA LEU A 212 -9.49 -3.48 -8.58
C LEU A 212 -9.66 -2.03 -8.08
N LEU A 213 -8.62 -1.21 -8.21
CA LEU A 213 -8.67 0.19 -7.78
C LEU A 213 -9.66 1.00 -8.61
N GLU A 214 -9.74 0.74 -9.92
CA GLU A 214 -10.68 1.41 -10.81
C GLU A 214 -12.14 1.13 -10.41
N LYS A 215 -12.50 -0.12 -10.15
CA LYS A 215 -13.82 -0.49 -9.63
C LYS A 215 -14.11 0.22 -8.30
N MET A 216 -13.19 0.15 -7.34
CA MET A 216 -13.36 0.78 -6.03
C MET A 216 -13.58 2.28 -6.15
N LEU A 217 -12.76 2.99 -6.92
CA LEU A 217 -12.87 4.44 -7.11
C LEU A 217 -14.09 4.87 -7.92
N ASN A 218 -14.74 3.96 -8.66
CA ASN A 218 -16.01 4.16 -9.31
C ASN A 218 -17.22 3.68 -8.48
N GLY A 219 -17.01 3.31 -7.20
CA GLY A 219 -18.08 2.89 -6.31
C GLY A 219 -18.64 1.49 -6.62
N VAL A 220 -17.89 0.66 -7.32
CA VAL A 220 -18.23 -0.72 -7.64
C VAL A 220 -17.47 -1.65 -6.70
N PHE A 221 -18.18 -2.28 -5.76
CA PHE A 221 -17.61 -3.11 -4.71
C PHE A 221 -17.99 -4.59 -4.95
N ASP A 222 -17.03 -5.36 -5.40
CA ASP A 222 -17.12 -6.79 -5.62
C ASP A 222 -16.81 -7.51 -4.30
N GLU A 223 -17.76 -8.24 -3.73
CA GLU A 223 -17.64 -8.86 -2.41
C GLU A 223 -16.50 -9.88 -2.29
N ASP A 224 -16.06 -10.46 -3.39
CA ASP A 224 -14.92 -11.38 -3.43
C ASP A 224 -13.59 -10.63 -3.28
N GLU A 225 -13.51 -9.39 -3.74
CA GLU A 225 -12.28 -8.57 -3.76
C GLU A 225 -12.29 -7.48 -2.69
N VAL A 226 -13.47 -7.03 -2.22
CA VAL A 226 -13.64 -5.87 -1.36
C VAL A 226 -14.59 -6.20 -0.22
N LEU A 227 -14.30 -5.66 0.98
CA LEU A 227 -15.16 -5.74 2.15
C LEU A 227 -15.82 -4.37 2.39
N VAL A 228 -17.15 -4.34 2.38
CA VAL A 228 -17.94 -3.19 2.83
C VAL A 228 -18.34 -3.40 4.29
N ILE A 229 -17.93 -2.46 5.15
CA ILE A 229 -18.16 -2.52 6.61
C ILE A 229 -19.19 -1.47 6.95
N PRO A 230 -20.38 -1.88 7.45
CA PRO A 230 -21.40 -0.95 7.92
C PRO A 230 -20.90 -0.05 9.07
N GLU A 231 -21.58 1.06 9.28
CA GLU A 231 -21.35 1.95 10.43
C GLU A 231 -21.41 1.16 11.74
N HIS A 232 -20.65 1.58 12.74
CA HIS A 232 -20.52 0.96 14.06
C HIS A 232 -20.02 -0.49 14.07
N ARG A 233 -19.52 -0.98 12.92
CA ARG A 233 -18.84 -2.28 12.84
C ARG A 233 -17.34 -2.09 12.83
N THR A 234 -16.64 -3.05 13.40
CA THR A 234 -15.18 -3.00 13.58
C THR A 234 -14.49 -4.00 12.67
N ILE A 235 -13.45 -3.54 11.94
CA ILE A 235 -12.63 -4.40 11.08
C ILE A 235 -11.89 -5.44 11.93
N SER A 236 -11.93 -6.69 11.53
CA SER A 236 -11.20 -7.81 12.13
C SER A 236 -10.48 -8.64 11.08
N ALA A 237 -9.38 -9.29 11.48
CA ALA A 237 -8.71 -10.27 10.63
C ALA A 237 -9.58 -11.52 10.47
N SER A 238 -9.56 -12.12 9.28
CA SER A 238 -10.26 -13.37 8.99
C SER A 238 -9.28 -14.49 8.67
N TYR A 239 -9.44 -15.61 9.35
CA TYR A 239 -8.62 -16.80 9.13
C TYR A 239 -9.34 -17.84 8.24
N THR A 240 -10.52 -17.54 7.72
CA THR A 240 -11.35 -18.43 6.88
C THR A 240 -11.29 -18.10 5.39
N GLY A 241 -10.14 -17.59 4.91
CA GLY A 241 -9.90 -17.32 3.49
C GLY A 241 -10.33 -15.93 2.99
N GLY A 242 -11.01 -15.13 3.82
CA GLY A 242 -11.47 -13.77 3.45
C GLY A 242 -10.48 -12.66 3.73
N ILE A 243 -9.32 -12.94 4.37
CA ILE A 243 -8.30 -11.99 4.84
C ILE A 243 -8.86 -11.04 5.91
N LEU A 244 -9.98 -10.39 5.64
CA LEU A 244 -10.67 -9.44 6.49
C LEU A 244 -12.13 -9.81 6.68
N SER A 245 -12.65 -9.47 7.86
CA SER A 245 -14.06 -9.55 8.25
C SER A 245 -14.40 -8.35 9.13
N TYR A 246 -15.63 -8.29 9.67
CA TYR A 246 -16.01 -7.31 10.67
C TYR A 246 -16.89 -7.95 11.77
N THR A 247 -16.92 -7.33 12.94
CA THR A 247 -17.74 -7.72 14.11
C THR A 247 -18.68 -6.61 14.52
#